data_0f3e4063bfcb0ccbcfb459970d0ea8a4
#
_entry.id   0f3e4063bfcb0ccbcfb459970d0ea8a4
#
_cell.length_a   1.000
_cell.length_b   1.000
_cell.length_c   1.000
_cell.angle_alpha   90.00
_cell.angle_beta   90.00
_cell.angle_gamma   90.00
#
_symmetry.space_group_name_H-M   'P 1'
#
loop_
_entity.id
_entity.type
_entity.pdbx_description
1 polymer ?
#
loop_
_entity_poly.entity_id
_entity_poly.type
_entity_poly.pdbx_seq_one_letter_code
_entity_poly.pdbx_strand_id
1 'polypeptide(L)'
;MKYDFNIENRRDSGKRIFKQCLIAVLEIAAVVFLAFAITHYGMETFTVAGQYMSPTLNDGDKILVNKMSYRIHSIKRNDVVVVKQSGSEHNYYSVERVIALPGEKIQIKYGKVYINGKELE
;
A
#
# COMPACT_ATOMS: atom_id res chain seq x y z
N MET A 1 11.96 59.79 38.24
CA MET A 1 11.47 58.43 38.24
C MET A 1 10.92 58.13 36.86
N LYS A 2 11.72 57.50 35.99
CA LYS A 2 11.35 57.19 34.60
C LYS A 2 10.87 55.74 34.56
N TYR A 3 9.58 55.51 34.44
CA TYR A 3 9.02 54.23 34.16
C TYR A 3 8.96 54.07 32.62
N ASP A 4 10.04 53.57 32.00
CA ASP A 4 9.98 53.10 30.64
C ASP A 4 9.24 51.76 30.67
N PHE A 5 7.95 51.80 30.46
CA PHE A 5 7.11 50.64 30.28
C PHE A 5 7.32 50.12 28.82
N ASN A 6 8.16 49.12 28.70
CA ASN A 6 8.61 48.54 27.43
C ASN A 6 7.45 47.90 26.69
N ILE A 7 6.64 48.65 25.97
CA ILE A 7 5.48 48.21 25.19
C ILE A 7 5.95 47.47 23.92
N GLU A 8 7.19 47.71 23.47
CA GLU A 8 7.76 47.03 22.30
C GLU A 8 7.93 45.52 22.49
N ASN A 9 8.25 45.08 23.71
CA ASN A 9 8.50 43.65 23.98
C ASN A 9 7.22 42.79 23.95
N ARG A 10 6.04 43.37 24.09
CA ARG A 10 4.76 42.65 23.99
C ARG A 10 4.34 42.37 22.55
N ARG A 11 4.65 43.26 21.63
CA ARG A 11 4.31 43.08 20.19
C ARG A 11 5.15 41.98 19.54
N ASP A 12 6.41 41.86 19.90
CA ASP A 12 7.30 40.84 19.39
C ASP A 12 7.00 39.44 19.96
N SER A 13 6.57 39.36 21.20
CA SER A 13 6.11 38.09 21.80
C SER A 13 4.86 37.54 21.13
N GLY A 14 3.88 38.40 20.81
CA GLY A 14 2.67 37.98 20.11
C GLY A 14 2.97 37.43 18.68
N LYS A 15 3.84 38.09 17.96
CA LYS A 15 4.26 37.65 16.61
C LYS A 15 5.02 36.32 16.66
N ARG A 16 5.85 36.09 17.66
CA ARG A 16 6.59 34.82 17.86
C ARG A 16 5.62 33.69 18.19
N ILE A 17 4.69 33.90 19.10
CA ILE A 17 3.67 32.91 19.47
C ILE A 17 2.80 32.58 18.26
N PHE A 18 2.33 33.58 17.52
CA PHE A 18 1.54 33.40 16.32
C PHE A 18 2.32 32.58 15.25
N LYS A 19 3.59 32.89 15.03
CA LYS A 19 4.46 32.14 14.10
C LYS A 19 4.65 30.69 14.56
N GLN A 20 4.86 30.45 15.85
CA GLN A 20 4.99 29.09 16.39
C GLN A 20 3.69 28.28 16.26
N CYS A 21 2.55 28.90 16.55
CA CYS A 21 1.25 28.26 16.34
C CYS A 21 1.02 27.93 14.85
N LEU A 22 1.37 28.82 13.95
CA LEU A 22 1.24 28.60 12.51
C LEU A 22 2.11 27.42 12.04
N ILE A 23 3.36 27.34 12.52
CA ILE A 23 4.28 26.25 12.20
C ILE A 23 3.70 24.93 12.74
N ALA A 24 3.25 24.88 13.98
CA ALA A 24 2.66 23.69 14.57
C ALA A 24 1.43 23.18 13.80
N VAL A 25 0.56 24.10 13.36
CA VAL A 25 -0.60 23.75 12.53
C VAL A 25 -0.17 23.18 11.18
N LEU A 26 0.84 23.77 10.55
CA LEU A 26 1.39 23.25 9.28
C LEU A 26 2.02 21.87 9.42
N GLU A 27 2.74 21.63 10.53
CA GLU A 27 3.33 20.31 10.81
C GLU A 27 2.25 19.25 10.99
N ILE A 28 1.22 19.54 11.78
CA ILE A 28 0.09 18.61 11.96
C ILE A 28 -0.62 18.37 10.64
N ALA A 29 -0.89 19.40 9.85
CA ALA A 29 -1.50 19.26 8.53
C ALA A 29 -0.66 18.40 7.57
N ALA A 30 0.66 18.57 7.57
CA ALA A 30 1.58 17.77 6.78
C ALA A 30 1.55 16.28 7.18
N VAL A 31 1.55 15.97 8.47
CA VAL A 31 1.47 14.60 8.98
C VAL A 31 0.14 13.94 8.60
N VAL A 32 -0.98 14.65 8.79
CA VAL A 32 -2.32 14.17 8.43
C VAL A 32 -2.42 13.93 6.92
N PHE A 33 -1.91 14.86 6.12
CA PHE A 33 -1.89 14.73 4.66
C PHE A 33 -1.05 13.52 4.22
N LEU A 34 0.13 13.33 4.81
CA LEU A 34 1.00 12.19 4.51
C LEU A 34 0.33 10.85 4.88
N ALA A 35 -0.28 10.77 6.06
CA ALA A 35 -1.02 9.59 6.48
C ALA A 35 -2.19 9.28 5.53
N PHE A 36 -2.95 10.29 5.13
CA PHE A 36 -4.04 10.17 4.16
C PHE A 36 -3.51 9.69 2.79
N ALA A 37 -2.41 10.26 2.32
CA ALA A 37 -1.82 9.86 1.04
C ALA A 37 -1.36 8.39 1.05
N ILE A 38 -0.72 7.94 2.12
CA ILE A 38 -0.27 6.54 2.27
C ILE A 38 -1.47 5.60 2.27
N THR A 39 -2.53 5.89 3.02
CA THR A 39 -3.71 5.03 3.10
C THR A 39 -4.50 5.02 1.78
N HIS A 40 -4.65 6.18 1.14
CA HIS A 40 -5.44 6.29 -0.09
C HIS A 40 -4.74 5.69 -1.33
N TYR A 41 -3.43 5.88 -1.45
CA TYR A 41 -2.66 5.40 -2.61
C TYR A 41 -1.94 4.08 -2.37
N GLY A 42 -1.73 3.69 -1.13
CA GLY A 42 -0.93 2.51 -0.76
C GLY A 42 -1.74 1.22 -0.65
N MET A 43 -3.02 1.30 -0.31
CA MET A 43 -3.85 0.13 0.00
C MET A 43 -5.20 0.21 -0.72
N GLU A 44 -5.71 -0.96 -1.14
CA GLU A 44 -7.03 -1.09 -1.75
C GLU A 44 -7.71 -2.36 -1.25
N THR A 45 -9.02 -2.27 -0.97
CA THR A 45 -9.80 -3.42 -0.53
C THR A 45 -10.47 -4.07 -1.72
N PHE A 46 -10.27 -5.38 -1.88
CA PHE A 46 -10.93 -6.19 -2.90
C PHE A 46 -11.80 -7.26 -2.24
N THR A 47 -12.88 -7.63 -2.92
CA THR A 47 -13.67 -8.80 -2.57
C THR A 47 -13.23 -9.94 -3.47
N VAL A 48 -12.88 -11.07 -2.86
CA VAL A 48 -12.48 -12.30 -3.57
C VAL A 48 -13.67 -12.81 -4.37
N ALA A 49 -13.47 -13.05 -5.65
CA ALA A 49 -14.45 -13.68 -6.51
C ALA A 49 -13.96 -15.08 -6.94
N GLY A 50 -14.77 -16.09 -6.66
CA GLY A 50 -14.46 -17.47 -6.99
C GLY A 50 -13.75 -18.25 -5.87
N GLN A 51 -13.55 -19.55 -6.11
CA GLN A 51 -13.02 -20.50 -5.11
C GLN A 51 -11.59 -20.98 -5.44
N TYR A 52 -10.88 -20.30 -6.30
CA TYR A 52 -9.56 -20.73 -6.82
C TYR A 52 -8.47 -20.80 -5.72
N MET A 53 -8.65 -20.08 -4.63
CA MET A 53 -7.73 -20.04 -3.48
C MET A 53 -8.28 -20.73 -2.22
N SER A 54 -9.39 -21.46 -2.34
CA SER A 54 -9.93 -22.25 -1.22
C SER A 54 -8.95 -23.37 -0.82
N PRO A 55 -8.77 -23.67 0.48
CA PRO A 55 -9.46 -23.11 1.64
C PRO A 55 -8.84 -21.83 2.21
N THR A 56 -7.74 -21.32 1.62
CA THR A 56 -7.01 -20.16 2.15
C THR A 56 -7.83 -18.87 2.05
N LEU A 57 -8.52 -18.67 0.92
CA LEU A 57 -9.43 -17.56 0.68
C LEU A 57 -10.71 -18.12 0.06
N ASN A 58 -11.84 -17.69 0.56
CA ASN A 58 -13.15 -18.11 0.09
C ASN A 58 -13.82 -17.00 -0.71
N ASP A 59 -14.80 -17.38 -1.53
CA ASP A 59 -15.62 -16.42 -2.26
C ASP A 59 -16.34 -15.47 -1.29
N GLY A 60 -16.28 -14.18 -1.58
CA GLY A 60 -16.86 -13.12 -0.75
C GLY A 60 -15.92 -12.57 0.34
N ASP A 61 -14.75 -13.17 0.57
CA ASP A 61 -13.78 -12.65 1.54
C ASP A 61 -13.28 -11.26 1.12
N LYS A 62 -13.13 -10.36 2.11
CA LYS A 62 -12.55 -9.03 1.88
C LYS A 62 -11.05 -9.07 2.20
N ILE A 63 -10.25 -8.74 1.22
CA ILE A 63 -8.79 -8.68 1.35
C ILE A 63 -8.29 -7.25 1.19
N LEU A 64 -7.26 -6.91 1.95
CA LEU A 64 -6.55 -5.64 1.85
C LEU A 64 -5.27 -5.86 1.02
N VAL A 65 -5.19 -5.20 -0.12
CA VAL A 65 -4.08 -5.32 -1.06
C VAL A 65 -3.13 -4.14 -0.93
N ASN A 66 -1.85 -4.43 -0.74
CA ASN A 66 -0.80 -3.42 -0.74
C ASN A 66 -0.32 -3.16 -2.18
N LYS A 67 -0.68 -2.00 -2.73
CA LYS A 67 -0.32 -1.60 -4.11
C LYS A 67 1.13 -1.14 -4.25
N MET A 68 1.76 -0.75 -3.14
CA MET A 68 3.13 -0.23 -3.13
C MET A 68 4.19 -1.33 -3.09
N SER A 69 3.82 -2.54 -2.66
CA SER A 69 4.76 -3.63 -2.42
C SER A 69 5.64 -3.93 -3.64
N TYR A 70 5.02 -4.09 -4.81
CA TYR A 70 5.74 -4.42 -6.05
C TYR A 70 6.33 -3.23 -6.82
N ARG A 71 6.18 -2.03 -6.28
CA ARG A 71 6.96 -0.86 -6.75
C ARG A 71 8.35 -0.80 -6.09
N ILE A 72 8.49 -1.40 -4.91
CA ILE A 72 9.71 -1.35 -4.09
C ILE A 72 10.41 -2.70 -4.06
N HIS A 73 9.67 -3.81 -4.10
CA HIS A 73 10.19 -5.16 -4.02
C HIS A 73 9.86 -5.96 -5.29
N SER A 74 10.76 -6.87 -5.64
CA SER A 74 10.50 -7.84 -6.72
C SER A 74 9.53 -8.92 -6.25
N ILE A 75 8.75 -9.47 -7.18
CA ILE A 75 7.86 -10.60 -6.95
C ILE A 75 8.68 -11.83 -6.52
N LYS A 76 8.18 -12.55 -5.54
CA LYS A 76 8.76 -13.80 -5.04
C LYS A 76 7.84 -14.98 -5.34
N ARG A 77 8.42 -16.18 -5.38
CA ARG A 77 7.64 -17.42 -5.47
C ARG A 77 6.79 -17.59 -4.24
N ASN A 78 5.57 -18.11 -4.41
CA ASN A 78 4.52 -18.25 -3.41
C ASN A 78 3.84 -16.96 -2.94
N ASP A 79 4.21 -15.80 -3.48
CA ASP A 79 3.45 -14.57 -3.22
C ASP A 79 2.01 -14.74 -3.70
N VAL A 80 1.07 -14.22 -2.92
CA VAL A 80 -0.34 -14.11 -3.31
C VAL A 80 -0.56 -12.72 -3.88
N VAL A 81 -1.01 -12.66 -5.12
CA VAL A 81 -1.15 -11.44 -5.90
C VAL A 81 -2.57 -11.28 -6.42
N VAL A 82 -3.00 -10.03 -6.57
CA VAL A 82 -4.25 -9.70 -7.26
C VAL A 82 -3.91 -9.34 -8.70
N VAL A 83 -4.46 -10.11 -9.64
CA VAL A 83 -4.25 -9.93 -11.08
C VAL A 83 -5.50 -9.32 -11.68
N LYS A 84 -5.31 -8.21 -12.41
CA LYS A 84 -6.36 -7.64 -13.23
C LYS A 84 -6.42 -8.39 -14.55
N GLN A 85 -7.52 -9.08 -14.80
CA GLN A 85 -7.78 -9.72 -16.08
C GLN A 85 -8.66 -8.81 -16.94
N SER A 86 -8.18 -8.53 -18.16
CA SER A 86 -8.94 -7.78 -19.13
C SER A 86 -9.77 -8.77 -19.96
N GLY A 87 -11.08 -8.82 -19.70
CA GLY A 87 -12.01 -9.56 -20.54
C GLY A 87 -12.53 -8.69 -21.68
N SER A 88 -13.21 -9.31 -22.66
CA SER A 88 -13.81 -8.59 -23.80
C SER A 88 -14.93 -7.63 -23.40
N GLU A 89 -15.62 -7.86 -22.30
CA GLU A 89 -16.72 -7.03 -21.82
C GLU A 89 -16.49 -6.35 -20.48
N HIS A 90 -15.77 -7.01 -19.56
CA HIS A 90 -15.51 -6.47 -18.22
C HIS A 90 -14.11 -6.84 -17.72
N ASN A 91 -13.47 -5.91 -17.02
CA ASN A 91 -12.27 -6.20 -16.23
C ASN A 91 -12.68 -6.86 -14.93
N TYR A 92 -12.07 -7.97 -14.56
CA TYR A 92 -12.25 -8.60 -13.27
C TYR A 92 -10.90 -8.85 -12.58
N TYR A 93 -10.95 -8.97 -11.27
CA TYR A 93 -9.77 -9.19 -10.44
C TYR A 93 -9.80 -10.62 -9.93
N SER A 94 -8.72 -11.35 -10.10
CA SER A 94 -8.53 -12.67 -9.51
C SER A 94 -7.38 -12.66 -8.52
N VAL A 95 -7.48 -13.52 -7.52
CA VAL A 95 -6.40 -13.73 -6.54
C VAL A 95 -5.66 -14.99 -6.95
N GLU A 96 -4.36 -14.86 -7.17
CA GLU A 96 -3.51 -15.92 -7.72
C GLU A 96 -2.25 -16.09 -6.86
N ARG A 97 -1.63 -17.28 -6.97
CA ARG A 97 -0.33 -17.55 -6.33
C ARG A 97 0.77 -17.63 -7.37
N VAL A 98 1.87 -16.91 -7.13
CA VAL A 98 3.05 -16.93 -8.00
C VAL A 98 3.76 -18.27 -7.87
N ILE A 99 3.76 -19.06 -8.94
CA ILE A 99 4.41 -20.38 -9.01
C ILE A 99 5.80 -20.29 -9.65
N ALA A 100 5.94 -19.52 -10.72
CA ALA A 100 7.21 -19.34 -11.42
C ALA A 100 7.55 -17.85 -11.55
N LEU A 101 8.83 -17.56 -11.61
CA LEU A 101 9.38 -16.21 -11.78
C LEU A 101 9.76 -15.96 -13.24
N PRO A 102 9.93 -14.70 -13.65
CA PRO A 102 10.38 -14.37 -14.99
C PRO A 102 11.68 -15.10 -15.37
N GLY A 103 11.73 -15.66 -16.59
CA GLY A 103 12.88 -16.41 -17.09
C GLY A 103 12.93 -17.90 -16.69
N GLU A 104 12.01 -18.36 -15.84
CA GLU A 104 11.92 -19.76 -15.46
C GLU A 104 11.05 -20.55 -16.42
N LYS A 105 11.45 -21.80 -16.65
CA LYS A 105 10.68 -22.75 -17.46
C LYS A 105 9.77 -23.59 -16.57
N ILE A 106 8.45 -23.44 -16.73
CA ILE A 106 7.44 -24.24 -16.04
C ILE A 106 7.01 -25.41 -16.90
N GLN A 107 6.87 -26.58 -16.29
CA GLN A 107 6.33 -27.79 -16.92
C GLN A 107 5.39 -28.49 -15.96
N ILE A 108 4.26 -28.95 -16.47
CA ILE A 108 3.32 -29.78 -15.72
C ILE A 108 3.36 -31.20 -16.32
N LYS A 109 3.76 -32.18 -15.50
CA LYS A 109 3.84 -33.59 -15.91
C LYS A 109 3.24 -34.45 -14.80
N TYR A 110 2.37 -35.37 -15.18
CA TYR A 110 1.75 -36.32 -14.24
C TYR A 110 1.11 -35.66 -13.02
N GLY A 111 0.49 -34.46 -13.19
CA GLY A 111 -0.13 -33.72 -12.09
C GLY A 111 0.84 -32.99 -11.17
N LYS A 112 2.13 -33.00 -11.48
CA LYS A 112 3.18 -32.30 -10.72
C LYS A 112 3.75 -31.13 -11.50
N VAL A 113 4.13 -30.07 -10.78
CA VAL A 113 4.73 -28.87 -11.35
C VAL A 113 6.26 -28.97 -11.25
N TYR A 114 6.93 -28.70 -12.35
CA TYR A 114 8.40 -28.64 -12.42
C TYR A 114 8.84 -27.23 -12.83
N ILE A 115 9.80 -26.69 -12.12
CA ILE A 115 10.44 -25.41 -12.42
C ILE A 115 11.89 -25.69 -12.79
N ASN A 116 12.32 -25.30 -14.00
CA ASN A 116 13.66 -25.55 -14.52
C ASN A 116 14.09 -27.05 -14.39
N GLY A 117 13.14 -27.97 -14.51
CA GLY A 117 13.36 -29.41 -14.41
C GLY A 117 13.36 -29.99 -12.99
N LYS A 118 13.20 -29.18 -11.94
CA LYS A 118 13.03 -29.63 -10.56
C LYS A 118 11.55 -29.62 -10.17
N GLU A 119 11.10 -30.66 -9.49
CA GLU A 119 9.74 -30.74 -8.93
C GLU A 119 9.55 -29.63 -7.87
N LEU A 120 8.45 -28.94 -7.98
CA LEU A 120 8.01 -27.95 -6.97
C LEU A 120 7.25 -28.70 -5.88
N GLU A 121 7.80 -28.70 -4.67
CA GLU A 121 7.16 -29.25 -3.46
C GLU A 121 6.14 -28.25 -2.88
#